data_09b81b6c4ce5233852f230fac6cfbde0
#
_entry.id   09b81b6c4ce5233852f230fac6cfbde0
#
_cell.length_a   1.000
_cell.length_b   1.000
_cell.length_c   1.000
_cell.angle_alpha   90.00
_cell.angle_beta   90.00
_cell.angle_gamma   90.00
#
_symmetry.space_group_name_H-M   'P 1'
#
loop_
_entity.id
_entity.type
_entity.pdbx_description
1 polymer ?
#
loop_
_entity_poly.entity_id
_entity_poly.type
_entity_poly.pdbx_seq_one_letter_code
_entity_poly.pdbx_strand_id
1 'polypeptide(L)'
;MNPTRAKTVTPADLQALLLQEPAAELALLDVRETRWFVQRHPNLARNAPFSGLELQAGTLVPRRSTPVVLYDDYNAPDGVAQAAVAVLARLGYTDVRTLDGGLQRWVTEGLPAIDGYGTLVKAFGDRVRLHYGTPALPIEALRARQREGRPTTLVDARPRAEFEFLSLPGARNHAGTELALRRFEPHGADDHLWAINCFSRTRGIIGATTLRLLGRAPDAVFVEDGVMAWGLQGAPTVQNAAPSDELPPESPEVLRRIADDLFERFALPVADAAQLARWRDDDNERTLYVFDVRPTADPAFAGTGVQQVSGGQLLMHFENLVGTRGARIVLIDDPAHRLRAAITSFWLTQLNQAEIYVYEGELAPDQAPPATAATVNDAPSPLAPDALAQLRRNGAVTVIDVGPSLDYERGHLPGALYMLPASLAPLASHAVAGRTLVFTSPDGTAAARVARDAHQRWPGSGAVFTWLQGGTQGWKASGRPLATAFVAAQLLTPFDDDWGSVMRVFGPRRDAAWADYLAWERALAERVLQDPSVRFRFFPLSAPAQESGRVARS
;
A
#
# COMPACT_ATOMS: atom_id res chain seq x y z
N MET A 1 -26.65 -4.29 26.97
CA MET A 1 -25.86 -3.14 27.39
C MET A 1 -26.07 -2.03 26.35
N ASN A 2 -26.52 -0.84 26.76
CA ASN A 2 -26.53 0.30 25.83
C ASN A 2 -25.10 0.50 25.33
N PRO A 3 -24.84 0.57 24.02
CA PRO A 3 -23.50 0.87 23.52
C PRO A 3 -23.12 2.26 24.05
N THR A 4 -22.10 2.33 24.89
CA THR A 4 -21.54 3.63 25.35
C THR A 4 -21.11 4.36 24.06
N ARG A 5 -21.77 5.50 23.79
CA ARG A 5 -21.43 6.32 22.61
C ARG A 5 -19.94 6.65 22.66
N ALA A 6 -19.24 6.43 21.56
CA ALA A 6 -17.82 6.72 21.47
C ALA A 6 -17.54 8.20 21.81
N LYS A 7 -16.40 8.47 22.42
CA LYS A 7 -15.91 9.85 22.54
C LYS A 7 -15.79 10.45 21.14
N THR A 8 -16.14 11.71 20.99
CA THR A 8 -16.02 12.44 19.72
C THR A 8 -14.87 13.45 19.79
N VAL A 9 -14.29 13.76 18.64
CA VAL A 9 -13.36 14.86 18.44
C VAL A 9 -13.99 15.81 17.42
N THR A 10 -13.93 17.12 17.67
CA THR A 10 -14.45 18.10 16.70
C THR A 10 -13.50 18.23 15.50
N PRO A 11 -13.96 18.68 14.31
CA PRO A 11 -13.08 18.95 13.18
C PRO A 11 -11.94 19.93 13.52
N ALA A 12 -12.21 20.98 14.30
CA ALA A 12 -11.21 21.95 14.73
C ALA A 12 -10.13 21.32 15.65
N ASP A 13 -10.53 20.49 16.62
CA ASP A 13 -9.58 19.80 17.50
C ASP A 13 -8.73 18.79 16.73
N LEU A 14 -9.35 18.04 15.80
CA LEU A 14 -8.63 17.13 14.93
C LEU A 14 -7.63 17.87 14.05
N GLN A 15 -8.02 19.00 13.44
CA GLN A 15 -7.10 19.82 12.65
C GLN A 15 -5.93 20.33 13.51
N ALA A 16 -6.19 20.78 14.75
CA ALA A 16 -5.14 21.21 15.66
C ALA A 16 -4.14 20.07 15.96
N LEU A 17 -4.59 18.82 16.12
CA LEU A 17 -3.73 17.65 16.28
C LEU A 17 -2.91 17.38 15.02
N LEU A 18 -3.50 17.49 13.84
CA LEU A 18 -2.80 17.28 12.56
C LEU A 18 -1.74 18.35 12.28
N LEU A 19 -1.89 19.55 12.84
CA LEU A 19 -0.94 20.66 12.68
C LEU A 19 0.24 20.63 13.65
N GLN A 20 0.24 19.74 14.66
CA GLN A 20 1.31 19.68 15.66
C GLN A 20 2.67 19.32 15.05
N GLU A 21 3.72 19.97 15.55
CA GLU A 21 5.13 19.73 15.23
C GLU A 21 5.95 19.61 16.53
N PRO A 22 6.67 18.51 16.78
CA PRO A 22 6.68 17.30 15.94
C PRO A 22 5.31 16.63 15.88
N ALA A 23 5.11 15.80 14.87
CA ALA A 23 3.83 15.15 14.64
C ALA A 23 3.34 14.40 15.88
N ALA A 24 2.13 14.73 16.35
CA ALA A 24 1.46 13.90 17.35
C ALA A 24 1.17 12.50 16.79
N GLU A 25 1.27 11.50 17.66
CA GLU A 25 0.89 10.15 17.26
C GLU A 25 -0.64 10.05 17.13
N LEU A 26 -1.09 9.69 15.94
CA LEU A 26 -2.52 9.63 15.62
C LEU A 26 -2.78 8.67 14.44
N ALA A 27 -3.75 7.79 14.59
CA ALA A 27 -4.34 7.03 13.50
C ALA A 27 -5.68 7.66 13.10
N LEU A 28 -5.72 8.38 11.98
CA LEU A 28 -6.95 8.92 11.40
C LEU A 28 -7.45 7.96 10.32
N LEU A 29 -8.51 7.22 10.60
CA LEU A 29 -8.98 6.11 9.77
C LEU A 29 -10.35 6.40 9.15
N ASP A 30 -10.40 6.37 7.83
CA ASP A 30 -11.65 6.34 7.06
C ASP A 30 -12.16 4.90 7.00
N VAL A 31 -13.32 4.64 7.61
CA VAL A 31 -13.90 3.30 7.64
C VAL A 31 -14.90 3.03 6.51
N ARG A 32 -15.06 3.97 5.60
CA ARG A 32 -15.83 3.77 4.37
C ARG A 32 -15.08 2.86 3.42
N GLU A 33 -15.81 2.20 2.53
CA GLU A 33 -15.19 1.39 1.49
C GLU A 33 -14.33 2.24 0.55
N THR A 34 -13.32 1.61 -0.07
CA THR A 34 -12.27 2.31 -0.82
C THR A 34 -12.81 3.18 -1.95
N ARG A 35 -13.90 2.76 -2.60
CA ARG A 35 -14.59 3.55 -3.62
C ARG A 35 -15.03 4.93 -3.12
N TRP A 36 -15.46 5.03 -1.87
CA TRP A 36 -15.91 6.28 -1.26
C TRP A 36 -14.76 7.11 -0.73
N PHE A 37 -13.72 6.45 -0.20
CA PHE A 37 -12.50 7.11 0.22
C PHE A 37 -11.87 7.90 -0.93
N VAL A 38 -11.70 7.28 -2.12
CA VAL A 38 -11.04 7.93 -3.26
C VAL A 38 -11.83 9.10 -3.83
N GLN A 39 -13.13 9.21 -3.54
CA GLN A 39 -13.90 10.37 -3.97
C GLN A 39 -13.57 11.61 -3.14
N ARG A 40 -13.36 11.46 -1.85
CA ARG A 40 -13.00 12.57 -0.95
C ARG A 40 -12.57 12.10 0.43
N HIS A 41 -11.43 12.61 0.92
CA HIS A 41 -10.92 12.31 2.26
C HIS A 41 -9.98 13.44 2.74
N PRO A 42 -9.75 13.64 4.06
CA PRO A 42 -8.66 14.47 4.58
C PRO A 42 -7.29 13.93 4.15
N ASN A 43 -6.34 14.80 3.80
CA ASN A 43 -5.04 14.40 3.23
C ASN A 43 -4.24 13.37 4.03
N LEU A 44 -4.32 13.41 5.36
CA LEU A 44 -3.57 12.51 6.24
C LEU A 44 -4.38 11.31 6.74
N ALA A 45 -5.62 11.13 6.25
CA ALA A 45 -6.43 9.97 6.56
C ALA A 45 -5.90 8.71 5.88
N ARG A 46 -6.11 7.56 6.53
CA ARG A 46 -5.81 6.23 6.00
C ARG A 46 -7.12 5.49 5.73
N ASN A 47 -7.21 4.81 4.60
CA ASN A 47 -8.38 4.00 4.33
C ASN A 47 -8.27 2.67 5.09
N ALA A 48 -9.23 2.42 5.97
CA ALA A 48 -9.37 1.19 6.74
C ALA A 48 -10.82 0.69 6.64
N PRO A 49 -11.23 0.19 5.45
CA PRO A 49 -12.62 -0.17 5.18
C PRO A 49 -13.18 -1.11 6.25
N PHE A 50 -14.40 -0.83 6.69
CA PHE A 50 -15.05 -1.63 7.73
C PHE A 50 -15.14 -3.11 7.35
N SER A 51 -15.32 -3.41 6.06
CA SER A 51 -15.33 -4.78 5.54
C SER A 51 -14.07 -5.59 5.89
N GLY A 52 -12.91 -4.93 6.00
CA GLY A 52 -11.61 -5.54 6.31
C GLY A 52 -11.04 -5.16 7.69
N LEU A 53 -11.64 -4.19 8.39
CA LEU A 53 -11.05 -3.53 9.56
C LEU A 53 -10.60 -4.52 10.65
N GLU A 54 -11.43 -5.50 11.01
CA GLU A 54 -11.11 -6.45 12.07
C GLU A 54 -9.82 -7.23 11.80
N LEU A 55 -9.59 -7.61 10.55
CA LEU A 55 -8.42 -8.39 10.15
C LEU A 55 -7.16 -7.53 9.97
N GLN A 56 -7.34 -6.27 9.60
CA GLN A 56 -6.23 -5.37 9.24
C GLN A 56 -5.79 -4.46 10.39
N ALA A 57 -6.68 -4.20 11.36
CA ALA A 57 -6.42 -3.23 12.42
C ALA A 57 -5.10 -3.48 13.16
N GLY A 58 -4.77 -4.73 13.45
CA GLY A 58 -3.54 -5.07 14.19
C GLY A 58 -2.26 -4.77 13.43
N THR A 59 -2.23 -4.94 12.10
CA THR A 59 -1.07 -4.62 11.27
C THR A 59 -1.02 -3.13 10.92
N LEU A 60 -2.19 -2.50 10.72
CA LEU A 60 -2.31 -1.09 10.38
C LEU A 60 -2.04 -0.17 11.57
N VAL A 61 -2.46 -0.55 12.78
CA VAL A 61 -2.24 0.18 14.04
C VAL A 61 -1.80 -0.83 15.12
N PRO A 62 -0.53 -1.22 15.16
CA PRO A 62 -0.05 -2.32 16.02
C PRO A 62 -0.25 -2.09 17.51
N ARG A 63 -0.07 -0.85 18.00
CA ARG A 63 -0.20 -0.51 19.42
C ARG A 63 -1.65 -0.23 19.81
N ARG A 64 -2.15 -0.93 20.82
CA ARG A 64 -3.56 -0.83 21.25
C ARG A 64 -3.89 0.46 21.99
N SER A 65 -2.91 1.16 22.54
CA SER A 65 -3.05 2.47 23.19
C SER A 65 -2.88 3.66 22.23
N THR A 66 -2.62 3.44 20.94
CA THR A 66 -2.55 4.50 19.93
C THR A 66 -3.86 5.27 19.87
N PRO A 67 -3.84 6.62 19.92
CA PRO A 67 -5.04 7.41 19.67
C PRO A 67 -5.57 7.16 18.25
N VAL A 68 -6.81 6.69 18.16
CA VAL A 68 -7.49 6.40 16.89
C VAL A 68 -8.69 7.33 16.73
N VAL A 69 -8.79 8.02 15.61
CA VAL A 69 -9.98 8.77 15.20
C VAL A 69 -10.57 8.09 13.97
N LEU A 70 -11.79 7.58 14.11
CA LEU A 70 -12.57 6.97 13.04
C LEU A 70 -13.54 7.98 12.44
N TYR A 71 -13.79 7.87 11.16
CA TYR A 71 -14.87 8.62 10.52
C TYR A 71 -15.52 7.85 9.37
N ASP A 72 -16.79 8.15 9.15
CA ASP A 72 -17.56 7.90 7.93
C ASP A 72 -18.11 9.24 7.42
N ASP A 73 -19.18 9.22 6.62
CA ASP A 73 -19.72 10.45 6.06
C ASP A 73 -20.35 11.37 7.10
N TYR A 74 -21.11 10.84 8.10
CA TYR A 74 -21.95 11.63 9.00
C TYR A 74 -21.76 11.33 10.50
N ASN A 75 -21.06 10.26 10.87
CA ASN A 75 -20.97 9.74 12.23
C ASN A 75 -22.37 9.52 12.88
N ALA A 76 -23.26 8.91 12.10
CA ALA A 76 -24.60 8.56 12.59
C ALA A 76 -24.52 7.48 13.69
N PRO A 77 -25.48 7.44 14.65
CA PRO A 77 -25.47 6.47 15.74
C PRO A 77 -25.48 5.00 15.29
N ASP A 78 -26.08 4.73 14.14
CA ASP A 78 -26.13 3.44 13.46
C ASP A 78 -25.14 3.34 12.28
N GLY A 79 -24.23 4.31 12.16
CA GLY A 79 -23.25 4.40 11.09
C GLY A 79 -22.08 3.42 11.25
N VAL A 80 -21.31 3.31 10.17
CA VAL A 80 -20.18 2.39 10.07
C VAL A 80 -19.07 2.79 11.05
N ALA A 81 -18.85 4.08 11.31
CA ALA A 81 -17.86 4.55 12.27
C ALA A 81 -18.17 4.08 13.69
N GLN A 82 -19.45 4.09 14.11
CA GLN A 82 -19.85 3.58 15.43
C GLN A 82 -19.71 2.05 15.53
N ALA A 83 -20.01 1.33 14.47
CA ALA A 83 -19.77 -0.11 14.40
C ALA A 83 -18.26 -0.44 14.48
N ALA A 84 -17.41 0.35 13.81
CA ALA A 84 -15.96 0.22 13.86
C ALA A 84 -15.38 0.45 15.26
N VAL A 85 -15.94 1.39 16.05
CA VAL A 85 -15.56 1.58 17.46
C VAL A 85 -15.74 0.28 18.26
N ALA A 86 -16.88 -0.40 18.08
CA ALA A 86 -17.16 -1.66 18.79
C ALA A 86 -16.18 -2.77 18.37
N VAL A 87 -15.79 -2.82 17.09
CA VAL A 87 -14.78 -3.76 16.58
C VAL A 87 -13.42 -3.49 17.23
N LEU A 88 -12.94 -2.24 17.21
CA LEU A 88 -11.64 -1.88 17.79
C LEU A 88 -11.62 -2.07 19.31
N ALA A 89 -12.69 -1.76 20.02
CA ALA A 89 -12.80 -2.01 21.46
C ALA A 89 -12.68 -3.50 21.78
N ARG A 90 -13.33 -4.37 20.99
CA ARG A 90 -13.21 -5.84 21.13
C ARG A 90 -11.78 -6.33 20.86
N LEU A 91 -11.05 -5.65 19.97
CA LEU A 91 -9.64 -5.93 19.69
C LEU A 91 -8.68 -5.31 20.73
N GLY A 92 -9.20 -4.64 21.77
CA GLY A 92 -8.42 -4.11 22.88
C GLY A 92 -7.88 -2.69 22.69
N TYR A 93 -8.33 -1.94 21.67
CA TYR A 93 -7.96 -0.53 21.54
C TYR A 93 -8.60 0.32 22.63
N THR A 94 -7.81 1.18 23.29
CA THR A 94 -8.22 1.89 24.52
C THR A 94 -8.55 3.36 24.31
N ASP A 95 -8.05 4.01 23.24
CA ASP A 95 -8.35 5.42 22.89
C ASP A 95 -8.92 5.51 21.47
N VAL A 96 -10.20 5.15 21.33
CA VAL A 96 -10.92 5.20 20.06
C VAL A 96 -11.97 6.30 20.14
N ARG A 97 -11.92 7.23 19.19
CA ARG A 97 -12.84 8.37 19.06
C ARG A 97 -13.44 8.38 17.66
N THR A 98 -14.54 9.11 17.49
CA THR A 98 -15.11 9.37 16.17
C THR A 98 -15.07 10.86 15.84
N LEU A 99 -14.92 11.21 14.56
CA LEU A 99 -15.02 12.59 14.10
C LEU A 99 -16.47 13.07 14.19
N ASP A 100 -16.73 14.12 14.95
CA ASP A 100 -18.06 14.67 15.11
C ASP A 100 -18.64 15.20 13.80
N GLY A 101 -19.79 14.68 13.39
CA GLY A 101 -20.42 14.96 12.09
C GLY A 101 -19.72 14.37 10.88
N GLY A 102 -18.67 13.55 11.07
CA GLY A 102 -17.96 12.83 10.02
C GLY A 102 -17.31 13.72 8.95
N LEU A 103 -17.07 13.16 7.78
CA LEU A 103 -16.48 13.88 6.64
C LEU A 103 -17.33 15.06 6.20
N GLN A 104 -18.66 14.94 6.27
CA GLN A 104 -19.54 16.00 5.83
C GLN A 104 -19.35 17.29 6.65
N ARG A 105 -19.22 17.18 7.97
CA ARG A 105 -18.95 18.34 8.83
C ARG A 105 -17.55 18.89 8.59
N TRP A 106 -16.52 18.05 8.47
CA TRP A 106 -15.16 18.45 8.11
C TRP A 106 -15.15 19.36 6.88
N VAL A 107 -15.83 18.93 5.82
CA VAL A 107 -15.92 19.66 4.56
C VAL A 107 -16.75 20.93 4.68
N THR A 108 -17.88 20.88 5.41
CA THR A 108 -18.76 22.04 5.58
C THR A 108 -18.08 23.17 6.38
N GLU A 109 -17.18 22.81 7.29
CA GLU A 109 -16.34 23.78 8.03
C GLU A 109 -15.16 24.29 7.17
N GLY A 110 -15.05 23.91 5.90
CA GLY A 110 -14.05 24.41 4.96
C GLY A 110 -12.65 23.78 5.16
N LEU A 111 -12.56 22.65 5.86
CA LEU A 111 -11.29 21.98 6.12
C LEU A 111 -10.80 21.20 4.90
N PRO A 112 -9.46 21.08 4.71
CA PRO A 112 -8.87 20.48 3.52
C PRO A 112 -9.28 19.03 3.31
N ALA A 113 -9.70 18.71 2.09
CA ALA A 113 -9.98 17.35 1.65
C ALA A 113 -9.56 17.17 0.18
N ILE A 114 -9.12 15.97 -0.15
CA ILE A 114 -8.58 15.59 -1.46
C ILE A 114 -9.34 14.41 -2.02
N ASP A 115 -9.32 14.25 -3.33
CA ASP A 115 -9.78 13.05 -4.05
C ASP A 115 -8.58 12.25 -4.57
N GLY A 116 -8.73 10.94 -4.69
CA GLY A 116 -7.75 10.03 -5.29
C GLY A 116 -7.18 8.99 -4.32
N TYR A 117 -6.21 8.23 -4.79
CA TYR A 117 -5.56 7.16 -4.05
C TYR A 117 -4.04 7.35 -4.02
N GLY A 118 -3.42 7.20 -2.84
CA GLY A 118 -1.97 7.41 -2.66
C GLY A 118 -1.56 8.85 -2.95
N THR A 119 -2.36 9.81 -2.53
CA THR A 119 -2.22 11.22 -2.88
C THR A 119 -0.99 11.86 -2.27
N LEU A 120 -0.67 11.52 -1.02
CA LEU A 120 0.48 12.04 -0.30
C LEU A 120 1.80 11.67 -1.00
N VAL A 121 1.98 10.39 -1.34
CA VAL A 121 3.22 9.90 -1.96
C VAL A 121 3.37 10.37 -3.40
N LYS A 122 2.27 10.53 -4.15
CA LYS A 122 2.31 11.12 -5.51
C LYS A 122 2.70 12.60 -5.46
N ALA A 123 2.11 13.36 -4.55
CA ALA A 123 2.49 14.77 -4.32
C ALA A 123 3.95 14.88 -3.89
N PHE A 124 4.42 14.01 -3.00
CA PHE A 124 5.83 13.92 -2.61
C PHE A 124 6.74 13.69 -3.81
N GLY A 125 6.43 12.73 -4.69
CA GLY A 125 7.22 12.43 -5.88
C GLY A 125 7.40 13.65 -6.81
N ASP A 126 6.35 14.44 -7.02
CA ASP A 126 6.48 15.67 -7.82
C ASP A 126 7.34 16.73 -7.12
N ARG A 127 7.24 16.85 -5.80
CA ARG A 127 8.11 17.75 -5.00
C ARG A 127 9.57 17.29 -5.01
N VAL A 128 9.83 15.97 -4.97
CA VAL A 128 11.18 15.38 -5.16
C VAL A 128 11.76 15.85 -6.50
N ARG A 129 11.00 15.74 -7.59
CA ARG A 129 11.45 16.20 -8.92
C ARG A 129 11.90 17.65 -8.91
N LEU A 130 11.08 18.51 -8.33
CA LEU A 130 11.37 19.95 -8.27
C LEU A 130 12.56 20.26 -7.37
N HIS A 131 12.62 19.65 -6.17
CA HIS A 131 13.69 19.90 -5.21
C HIS A 131 15.06 19.45 -5.71
N TYR A 132 15.15 18.24 -6.28
CA TYR A 132 16.41 17.65 -6.77
C TYR A 132 16.72 17.98 -8.23
N GLY A 133 15.85 18.71 -8.93
CA GLY A 133 16.05 19.08 -10.33
C GLY A 133 16.14 17.88 -11.27
N THR A 134 15.40 16.79 -11.00
CA THR A 134 15.46 15.58 -11.81
C THR A 134 14.90 15.81 -13.20
N PRO A 135 15.70 15.63 -14.28
CA PRO A 135 15.27 15.94 -15.63
C PRO A 135 14.20 14.95 -16.11
N ALA A 136 13.22 15.49 -16.85
CA ALA A 136 12.22 14.71 -17.56
C ALA A 136 12.67 14.40 -18.99
N LEU A 137 12.34 13.21 -19.49
CA LEU A 137 12.45 12.81 -20.89
C LEU A 137 11.03 12.70 -21.47
N PRO A 138 10.56 13.67 -22.26
CA PRO A 138 9.29 13.55 -22.97
C PRO A 138 9.25 12.33 -23.89
N ILE A 139 8.08 11.74 -24.09
CA ILE A 139 7.92 10.54 -24.95
C ILE A 139 8.39 10.78 -26.38
N GLU A 140 8.14 11.97 -26.92
CA GLU A 140 8.62 12.36 -28.27
C GLU A 140 10.15 12.30 -28.38
N ALA A 141 10.85 12.78 -27.34
CA ALA A 141 12.30 12.75 -27.28
C ALA A 141 12.83 11.32 -27.12
N LEU A 142 12.18 10.48 -26.29
CA LEU A 142 12.51 9.05 -26.19
C LEU A 142 12.37 8.35 -27.53
N ARG A 143 11.25 8.55 -28.23
CA ARG A 143 10.99 7.97 -29.57
C ARG A 143 11.96 8.48 -30.65
N ALA A 144 12.35 9.74 -30.57
CA ALA A 144 13.37 10.31 -31.47
C ALA A 144 14.71 9.61 -31.25
N ARG A 145 15.18 9.50 -30.01
CA ARG A 145 16.43 8.76 -29.68
C ARG A 145 16.40 7.32 -30.20
N GLN A 146 15.27 6.62 -30.03
CA GLN A 146 15.11 5.23 -30.53
C GLN A 146 15.21 5.16 -32.06
N ARG A 147 14.56 6.08 -32.79
CA ARG A 147 14.64 6.14 -34.27
C ARG A 147 16.03 6.47 -34.77
N GLU A 148 16.75 7.30 -34.04
CA GLU A 148 18.13 7.71 -34.36
C GLU A 148 19.18 6.68 -33.94
N GLY A 149 18.76 5.58 -33.29
CA GLY A 149 19.66 4.54 -32.78
C GLY A 149 20.58 5.03 -31.66
N ARG A 150 20.21 6.12 -30.96
CA ARG A 150 21.02 6.67 -29.86
C ARG A 150 20.94 5.76 -28.64
N PRO A 151 22.06 5.40 -28.03
CA PRO A 151 22.10 4.46 -26.92
C PRO A 151 21.22 4.92 -25.76
N THR A 152 20.22 4.11 -25.42
CA THR A 152 19.29 4.41 -24.33
C THR A 152 18.93 3.11 -23.62
N THR A 153 19.21 3.01 -22.32
CA THR A 153 18.71 1.91 -21.50
C THR A 153 17.43 2.38 -20.78
N LEU A 154 16.33 1.76 -21.16
CA LEU A 154 15.02 2.01 -20.56
C LEU A 154 14.80 1.02 -19.40
N VAL A 155 14.50 1.53 -18.21
CA VAL A 155 14.28 0.72 -17.00
C VAL A 155 12.94 1.05 -16.37
N ASP A 156 12.12 0.03 -16.16
CA ASP A 156 10.84 0.15 -15.45
C ASP A 156 11.05 -0.11 -13.95
N ALA A 157 10.73 0.89 -13.13
CA ALA A 157 10.89 0.87 -11.68
C ALA A 157 9.70 0.25 -10.92
N ARG A 158 8.74 -0.37 -11.63
CA ARG A 158 7.56 -1.00 -11.03
C ARG A 158 7.84 -2.44 -10.61
N PRO A 159 7.01 -3.00 -9.69
CA PRO A 159 7.02 -4.43 -9.43
C PRO A 159 6.82 -5.25 -10.69
N ARG A 160 7.40 -6.46 -10.69
CA ARG A 160 7.38 -7.36 -11.82
C ARG A 160 5.97 -7.63 -12.35
N ALA A 161 4.99 -7.86 -11.48
CA ALA A 161 3.62 -8.11 -11.89
C ALA A 161 2.98 -6.95 -12.67
N GLU A 162 3.30 -5.69 -12.31
CA GLU A 162 2.84 -4.51 -13.05
C GLU A 162 3.58 -4.36 -14.40
N PHE A 163 4.86 -4.67 -14.43
CA PHE A 163 5.67 -4.67 -15.66
C PHE A 163 5.16 -5.72 -16.66
N GLU A 164 4.94 -6.95 -16.20
CA GLU A 164 4.41 -8.04 -17.01
C GLU A 164 3.00 -7.72 -17.53
N PHE A 165 2.17 -7.09 -16.69
CA PHE A 165 0.81 -6.70 -17.08
C PHE A 165 0.78 -5.70 -18.25
N LEU A 166 1.60 -4.64 -18.20
CA LEU A 166 1.68 -3.62 -19.24
C LEU A 166 2.99 -2.84 -19.12
N SER A 167 3.83 -2.80 -20.16
CA SER A 167 5.12 -2.12 -20.14
C SER A 167 5.49 -1.45 -21.47
N LEU A 168 6.58 -0.69 -21.44
CA LEU A 168 7.17 -0.10 -22.64
C LEU A 168 8.02 -1.15 -23.38
N PRO A 169 8.01 -1.16 -24.74
CA PRO A 169 8.86 -2.04 -25.51
C PRO A 169 10.35 -1.84 -25.18
N GLY A 170 11.07 -2.94 -24.96
CA GLY A 170 12.52 -2.92 -24.70
C GLY A 170 12.91 -2.42 -23.30
N ALA A 171 11.94 -2.19 -22.40
CA ALA A 171 12.26 -1.84 -21.02
C ALA A 171 12.77 -3.06 -20.24
N ARG A 172 13.76 -2.83 -19.37
CA ARG A 172 14.22 -3.79 -18.34
C ARG A 172 13.46 -3.53 -17.05
N ASN A 173 13.22 -4.55 -16.23
CA ASN A 173 12.48 -4.39 -14.98
C ASN A 173 13.39 -4.49 -13.77
N HIS A 174 13.49 -3.39 -13.00
CA HIS A 174 14.15 -3.36 -11.70
C HIS A 174 13.33 -2.48 -10.75
N ALA A 175 12.56 -3.12 -9.88
CA ALA A 175 11.58 -2.44 -9.03
C ALA A 175 12.22 -1.63 -7.90
N GLY A 176 11.82 -0.38 -7.75
CA GLY A 176 12.12 0.44 -6.58
C GLY A 176 13.60 0.49 -6.20
N THR A 177 13.92 0.10 -4.97
CA THR A 177 15.30 0.10 -4.44
C THR A 177 16.22 -0.91 -5.12
N GLU A 178 15.68 -1.99 -5.72
CA GLU A 178 16.47 -3.01 -6.41
C GLU A 178 17.24 -2.43 -7.60
N LEU A 179 16.72 -1.36 -8.20
CA LEU A 179 17.41 -0.66 -9.27
C LEU A 179 18.81 -0.16 -8.83
N ALA A 180 18.93 0.39 -7.63
CA ALA A 180 20.19 0.94 -7.13
C ALA A 180 21.25 -0.14 -6.81
N LEU A 181 20.84 -1.41 -6.70
CA LEU A 181 21.74 -2.53 -6.44
C LEU A 181 22.38 -3.12 -7.71
N ARG A 182 22.09 -2.54 -8.88
CA ARG A 182 22.59 -3.00 -10.16
C ARG A 182 23.85 -2.25 -10.57
N ARG A 183 24.68 -2.87 -11.41
CA ARG A 183 25.86 -2.24 -11.97
C ARG A 183 25.45 -1.37 -13.16
N PHE A 184 25.87 -0.13 -13.11
CA PHE A 184 25.69 0.84 -14.16
C PHE A 184 27.04 1.04 -14.86
N GLU A 185 27.32 0.27 -15.91
CA GLU A 185 28.52 0.44 -16.68
C GLU A 185 28.33 1.56 -17.70
N PRO A 186 29.31 2.47 -17.85
CA PRO A 186 29.30 3.39 -18.98
C PRO A 186 29.35 2.54 -20.25
N HIS A 187 28.28 2.47 -20.99
CA HIS A 187 28.31 1.89 -22.32
C HIS A 187 29.08 2.85 -23.22
N GLY A 188 30.35 2.70 -23.36
CA GLY A 188 31.36 3.29 -24.27
C GLY A 188 30.98 4.35 -25.33
N ALA A 189 29.77 4.83 -25.33
CA ALA A 189 29.23 5.88 -26.18
C ALA A 189 29.00 7.15 -25.32
N ASP A 190 29.59 8.25 -25.74
CA ASP A 190 29.48 9.58 -25.07
C ASP A 190 28.05 10.08 -24.93
N ASP A 191 27.05 9.43 -25.55
CA ASP A 191 25.64 9.85 -25.58
C ASP A 191 24.67 8.78 -25.01
N HIS A 192 25.15 7.86 -24.16
CA HIS A 192 24.27 6.89 -23.51
C HIS A 192 23.37 7.54 -22.47
N LEU A 193 22.06 7.18 -22.45
CA LEU A 193 21.07 7.72 -21.52
C LEU A 193 20.38 6.62 -20.72
N TRP A 194 20.33 6.79 -19.40
CA TRP A 194 19.52 5.97 -18.49
C TRP A 194 18.15 6.62 -18.33
N ALA A 195 17.10 5.97 -18.85
CA ALA A 195 15.73 6.47 -18.81
C ALA A 195 14.87 5.58 -17.90
N ILE A 196 14.42 6.14 -16.78
CA ILE A 196 13.67 5.41 -15.76
C ILE A 196 12.18 5.70 -15.95
N ASN A 197 11.38 4.66 -16.17
CA ASN A 197 9.93 4.80 -16.32
C ASN A 197 9.14 4.10 -15.20
N CYS A 198 7.87 4.45 -15.11
CA CYS A 198 6.86 3.69 -14.41
C CYS A 198 5.52 3.81 -15.17
N PHE A 199 4.39 3.58 -14.51
CA PHE A 199 3.10 3.71 -15.17
C PHE A 199 2.76 5.16 -15.54
N SER A 200 2.98 6.11 -14.60
CA SER A 200 2.82 7.54 -14.79
C SER A 200 4.09 8.32 -14.40
N ARG A 201 4.24 8.75 -13.14
CA ARG A 201 5.28 9.71 -12.74
C ARG A 201 6.15 9.26 -11.57
N THR A 202 5.54 9.00 -10.40
CA THR A 202 6.19 8.99 -9.09
C THR A 202 7.40 8.04 -9.00
N ARG A 203 7.25 6.76 -9.35
CA ARG A 203 8.33 5.76 -9.23
C ARG A 203 9.47 6.03 -10.22
N GLY A 204 9.15 6.54 -11.41
CA GLY A 204 10.16 6.99 -12.39
C GLY A 204 11.00 8.13 -11.84
N ILE A 205 10.35 9.14 -11.25
CA ILE A 205 11.01 10.29 -10.61
C ILE A 205 11.92 9.82 -9.46
N ILE A 206 11.36 9.06 -8.51
CA ILE A 206 12.12 8.56 -7.35
C ILE A 206 13.31 7.70 -7.78
N GLY A 207 13.11 6.79 -8.75
CA GLY A 207 14.17 5.93 -9.27
C GLY A 207 15.31 6.72 -9.94
N ALA A 208 14.99 7.62 -10.86
CA ALA A 208 15.99 8.48 -11.52
C ALA A 208 16.73 9.37 -10.52
N THR A 209 15.99 10.00 -9.59
CA THR A 209 16.58 10.83 -8.54
C THR A 209 17.52 10.03 -7.65
N THR A 210 17.12 8.81 -7.24
CA THR A 210 17.95 7.91 -6.44
C THR A 210 19.28 7.60 -7.14
N LEU A 211 19.24 7.22 -8.43
CA LEU A 211 20.46 6.90 -9.18
C LEU A 211 21.40 8.11 -9.29
N ARG A 212 20.86 9.29 -9.49
CA ARG A 212 21.63 10.55 -9.55
C ARG A 212 22.30 10.87 -8.22
N LEU A 213 21.54 10.80 -7.11
CA LEU A 213 22.02 11.06 -5.75
C LEU A 213 23.13 10.11 -5.31
N LEU A 214 23.02 8.84 -5.70
CA LEU A 214 24.01 7.80 -5.40
C LEU A 214 25.21 7.81 -6.35
N GLY A 215 25.25 8.70 -7.35
CA GLY A 215 26.29 8.73 -8.38
C GLY A 215 26.32 7.46 -9.25
N ARG A 216 25.23 6.65 -9.25
CA ARG A 216 25.14 5.41 -10.04
C ARG A 216 24.93 5.70 -11.54
N ALA A 217 24.08 6.68 -11.83
CA ALA A 217 23.83 7.20 -13.16
C ALA A 217 23.54 8.72 -13.03
N PRO A 218 24.57 9.58 -13.01
CA PRO A 218 24.41 11.03 -12.78
C PRO A 218 23.51 11.70 -13.82
N ASP A 219 23.44 11.15 -15.03
CA ASP A 219 22.63 11.66 -16.14
C ASP A 219 21.28 10.97 -16.26
N ALA A 220 20.88 10.15 -15.29
CA ALA A 220 19.59 9.47 -15.33
C ALA A 220 18.44 10.47 -15.42
N VAL A 221 17.46 10.17 -16.26
CA VAL A 221 16.24 10.95 -16.46
C VAL A 221 15.02 10.07 -16.15
N PHE A 222 13.89 10.68 -15.79
CA PHE A 222 12.65 9.93 -15.75
C PHE A 222 11.86 10.12 -17.04
N VAL A 223 11.20 9.06 -17.52
CA VAL A 223 10.30 9.14 -18.67
C VAL A 223 9.02 9.84 -18.24
N GLU A 224 8.74 10.99 -18.83
CA GLU A 224 7.60 11.82 -18.46
C GLU A 224 6.28 11.10 -18.74
N ASP A 225 5.45 10.98 -17.68
CA ASP A 225 4.16 10.32 -17.68
C ASP A 225 4.17 8.85 -18.17
N GLY A 226 5.34 8.24 -18.27
CA GLY A 226 5.58 6.81 -18.39
C GLY A 226 4.78 6.05 -19.46
N VAL A 227 4.26 4.89 -19.06
CA VAL A 227 3.47 4.00 -19.94
C VAL A 227 2.20 4.69 -20.45
N MET A 228 1.57 5.55 -19.64
CA MET A 228 0.36 6.28 -20.05
C MET A 228 0.63 7.21 -21.22
N ALA A 229 1.64 8.08 -21.12
CA ALA A 229 1.96 9.02 -22.20
C ALA A 229 2.38 8.31 -23.49
N TRP A 230 3.11 7.18 -23.35
CA TRP A 230 3.47 6.35 -24.50
C TRP A 230 2.23 5.82 -25.23
N GLY A 231 1.29 5.25 -24.47
CA GLY A 231 0.05 4.70 -25.04
C GLY A 231 -0.89 5.77 -25.60
N LEU A 232 -0.96 6.96 -24.98
CA LEU A 232 -1.75 8.10 -25.48
C LEU A 232 -1.25 8.65 -26.83
N GLN A 233 0.04 8.45 -27.15
CA GLN A 233 0.59 8.79 -28.47
C GLN A 233 0.36 7.69 -29.52
N GLY A 234 -0.50 6.70 -29.22
CA GLY A 234 -0.81 5.60 -30.13
C GLY A 234 0.35 4.62 -30.32
N ALA A 235 1.39 4.68 -29.49
CA ALA A 235 2.49 3.74 -29.57
C ALA A 235 2.12 2.41 -28.89
N PRO A 236 2.55 1.24 -29.45
CA PRO A 236 2.22 -0.06 -28.90
C PRO A 236 2.90 -0.26 -27.54
N THR A 237 2.14 -0.73 -26.57
CA THR A 237 2.64 -1.22 -25.29
C THR A 237 2.77 -2.74 -25.32
N VAL A 238 3.56 -3.32 -24.44
CA VAL A 238 3.74 -4.76 -24.30
C VAL A 238 2.86 -5.27 -23.16
N GLN A 239 2.01 -6.25 -23.43
CA GLN A 239 1.24 -7.00 -22.45
C GLN A 239 1.84 -8.39 -22.26
N ASN A 240 1.76 -8.92 -21.05
CA ASN A 240 2.37 -10.20 -20.68
C ASN A 240 3.86 -10.26 -21.05
N ALA A 241 4.58 -9.19 -20.72
CA ALA A 241 6.00 -9.08 -21.01
C ALA A 241 6.76 -10.28 -20.40
N ALA A 242 7.61 -10.90 -21.21
CA ALA A 242 8.55 -11.89 -20.71
C ALA A 242 9.51 -11.24 -19.69
N PRO A 243 10.14 -12.04 -18.80
CA PRO A 243 11.22 -11.56 -17.96
C PRO A 243 12.27 -10.83 -18.82
N SER A 244 12.60 -9.61 -18.46
CA SER A 244 13.65 -8.85 -19.16
C SER A 244 15.03 -9.32 -18.73
N ASP A 245 16.03 -9.08 -19.60
CA ASP A 245 17.42 -9.23 -19.21
C ASP A 245 17.72 -8.33 -18.01
N GLU A 246 18.22 -8.92 -16.95
CA GLU A 246 18.59 -8.17 -15.75
C GLU A 246 19.92 -7.42 -15.95
N LEU A 247 20.02 -6.22 -15.40
CA LEU A 247 21.31 -5.58 -15.21
C LEU A 247 22.14 -6.42 -14.23
N PRO A 248 23.48 -6.54 -14.43
CA PRO A 248 24.30 -7.30 -13.53
C PRO A 248 24.25 -6.74 -12.10
N PRO A 249 24.29 -7.60 -11.07
CA PRO A 249 24.31 -7.14 -9.68
C PRO A 249 25.65 -6.44 -9.38
N GLU A 250 25.60 -5.48 -8.46
CA GLU A 250 26.79 -4.83 -7.92
C GLU A 250 27.37 -5.65 -6.77
N SER A 251 28.67 -5.47 -6.46
CA SER A 251 29.30 -6.16 -5.35
C SER A 251 28.82 -5.64 -3.99
N PRO A 252 28.71 -6.51 -2.97
CA PRO A 252 28.28 -6.09 -1.63
C PRO A 252 29.18 -4.98 -1.03
N GLU A 253 30.49 -5.00 -1.33
CA GLU A 253 31.43 -3.99 -0.85
C GLU A 253 31.14 -2.61 -1.42
N VAL A 254 30.79 -2.52 -2.70
CA VAL A 254 30.41 -1.27 -3.34
C VAL A 254 29.07 -0.79 -2.78
N LEU A 255 28.08 -1.69 -2.66
CA LEU A 255 26.78 -1.35 -2.11
C LEU A 255 26.88 -0.85 -0.67
N ARG A 256 27.73 -1.46 0.17
CA ARG A 256 27.97 -1.03 1.55
C ARG A 256 28.56 0.38 1.58
N ARG A 257 29.59 0.68 0.79
CA ARG A 257 30.18 2.02 0.73
C ARG A 257 29.14 3.10 0.33
N ILE A 258 28.25 2.77 -0.59
CA ILE A 258 27.17 3.68 -0.99
C ILE A 258 26.18 3.88 0.17
N ALA A 259 25.84 2.83 0.90
CA ALA A 259 24.98 2.94 2.07
C ALA A 259 25.64 3.76 3.18
N ASP A 260 26.92 3.51 3.46
CA ASP A 260 27.69 4.26 4.48
C ASP A 260 27.77 5.75 4.13
N ASP A 261 27.97 6.12 2.84
CA ASP A 261 27.90 7.51 2.37
C ASP A 261 26.52 8.13 2.62
N LEU A 262 25.43 7.40 2.40
CA LEU A 262 24.08 7.90 2.72
C LEU A 262 23.90 8.12 4.22
N PHE A 263 24.32 7.18 5.07
CA PHE A 263 24.24 7.33 6.52
C PHE A 263 25.01 8.55 7.01
N GLU A 264 26.21 8.76 6.49
CA GLU A 264 27.07 9.89 6.89
C GLU A 264 26.50 11.22 6.38
N ARG A 265 26.22 11.33 5.08
CA ARG A 265 25.77 12.58 4.44
C ARG A 265 24.45 13.10 4.96
N PHE A 266 23.54 12.22 5.30
CA PHE A 266 22.17 12.58 5.69
C PHE A 266 21.87 12.28 7.16
N ALA A 267 22.87 11.84 7.93
CA ALA A 267 22.73 11.49 9.34
C ALA A 267 21.52 10.55 9.57
N LEU A 268 21.36 9.52 8.72
CA LEU A 268 20.22 8.61 8.80
C LEU A 268 20.30 7.82 10.12
N PRO A 269 19.21 7.81 10.93
CA PRO A 269 19.24 7.15 12.23
C PRO A 269 19.33 5.62 12.08
N VAL A 270 20.11 5.01 12.99
CA VAL A 270 20.20 3.56 13.13
C VAL A 270 19.62 3.11 14.48
N ALA A 271 19.21 1.87 14.57
CA ALA A 271 18.75 1.25 15.81
C ALA A 271 19.46 -0.09 16.02
N ASP A 272 20.02 -0.28 17.20
CA ASP A 272 20.59 -1.55 17.63
C ASP A 272 19.55 -2.48 18.29
N ALA A 273 19.95 -3.69 18.62
CA ALA A 273 19.08 -4.69 19.25
C ALA A 273 18.55 -4.23 20.62
N ALA A 274 19.37 -3.52 21.41
CA ALA A 274 18.95 -3.03 22.72
C ALA A 274 17.90 -1.91 22.60
N GLN A 275 18.05 -1.05 21.61
CA GLN A 275 17.09 0.01 21.33
C GLN A 275 15.76 -0.55 20.81
N LEU A 276 15.80 -1.51 19.87
CA LEU A 276 14.61 -2.18 19.38
C LEU A 276 13.87 -2.92 20.50
N ALA A 277 14.60 -3.63 21.37
CA ALA A 277 14.02 -4.31 22.52
C ALA A 277 13.28 -3.34 23.45
N ARG A 278 13.88 -2.19 23.78
CA ARG A 278 13.21 -1.15 24.59
C ARG A 278 11.92 -0.68 23.95
N TRP A 279 11.93 -0.38 22.64
CA TRP A 279 10.73 0.09 21.93
C TRP A 279 9.65 -0.97 21.80
N ARG A 280 10.04 -2.26 21.67
CA ARG A 280 9.10 -3.39 21.64
C ARG A 280 8.38 -3.58 22.98
N ASP A 281 9.13 -3.41 24.08
CA ASP A 281 8.64 -3.72 25.42
C ASP A 281 7.93 -2.51 26.08
N ASP A 282 8.01 -1.31 25.49
CA ASP A 282 7.37 -0.09 25.98
C ASP A 282 6.14 0.31 25.16
N ASP A 283 4.99 -0.21 25.57
CA ASP A 283 3.68 0.11 24.96
C ASP A 283 3.26 1.60 25.13
N ASN A 284 3.99 2.39 25.94
CA ASN A 284 3.56 3.75 26.29
C ASN A 284 4.22 4.83 25.43
N GLU A 285 5.30 4.53 24.71
CA GLU A 285 5.99 5.55 23.95
C GLU A 285 5.34 5.84 22.59
N ARG A 286 5.57 4.94 21.60
CA ARG A 286 5.11 5.13 20.22
C ARG A 286 4.77 3.80 19.55
N THR A 287 3.87 3.85 18.60
CA THR A 287 3.58 2.72 17.72
C THR A 287 4.82 2.31 16.95
N LEU A 288 5.22 1.06 17.09
CA LEU A 288 6.39 0.48 16.43
C LEU A 288 5.96 -0.35 15.22
N TYR A 289 6.53 -0.04 14.06
CA TYR A 289 6.48 -0.87 12.87
C TYR A 289 7.88 -1.41 12.57
N VAL A 290 7.97 -2.66 12.19
CA VAL A 290 9.22 -3.28 11.71
C VAL A 290 8.98 -3.83 10.32
N PHE A 291 9.69 -3.30 9.32
CA PHE A 291 9.57 -3.71 7.93
C PHE A 291 10.86 -4.35 7.43
N ASP A 292 10.74 -5.56 6.90
CA ASP A 292 11.79 -6.18 6.11
C ASP A 292 11.68 -5.66 4.66
N VAL A 293 12.65 -4.85 4.24
CA VAL A 293 12.64 -4.20 2.91
C VAL A 293 13.32 -5.02 1.82
N ARG A 294 13.73 -6.24 2.11
CA ARG A 294 14.24 -7.19 1.12
C ARG A 294 13.13 -7.61 0.15
N PRO A 295 13.45 -8.05 -1.09
CA PRO A 295 12.45 -8.39 -2.10
C PRO A 295 11.69 -9.70 -1.79
N THR A 296 12.26 -10.57 -0.97
CA THR A 296 11.71 -11.89 -0.63
C THR A 296 11.49 -12.00 0.87
N ALA A 297 10.31 -12.48 1.25
CA ALA A 297 10.00 -12.73 2.65
C ALA A 297 10.96 -13.77 3.26
N ASP A 298 11.42 -13.49 4.47
CA ASP A 298 12.19 -14.45 5.25
C ASP A 298 11.21 -15.32 6.07
N PRO A 299 11.18 -16.64 5.85
CA PRO A 299 10.29 -17.53 6.60
C PRO A 299 10.51 -17.51 8.10
N ALA A 300 11.70 -17.10 8.57
CA ALA A 300 12.02 -17.00 9.98
C ALA A 300 11.14 -15.96 10.71
N PHE A 301 10.62 -14.95 10.01
CA PHE A 301 9.71 -13.96 10.58
C PHE A 301 8.23 -14.33 10.48
N ALA A 302 7.90 -15.53 9.98
CA ALA A 302 6.50 -15.98 9.94
C ALA A 302 5.90 -16.01 11.35
N GLY A 303 4.72 -15.39 11.52
CA GLY A 303 4.05 -15.32 12.82
C GLY A 303 4.61 -14.26 13.79
N THR A 304 5.51 -13.40 13.33
CA THR A 304 5.99 -12.22 14.07
C THR A 304 5.29 -10.94 13.60
N GLY A 305 5.59 -9.81 14.23
CA GLY A 305 5.12 -8.49 13.82
C GLY A 305 5.97 -7.83 12.73
N VAL A 306 6.97 -8.51 12.18
CA VAL A 306 7.75 -8.02 11.04
C VAL A 306 6.90 -8.14 9.77
N GLN A 307 6.76 -7.03 9.05
CA GLN A 307 6.05 -6.98 7.78
C GLN A 307 7.06 -6.97 6.63
N GLN A 308 6.95 -7.93 5.71
CA GLN A 308 7.80 -7.96 4.52
C GLN A 308 7.19 -7.09 3.41
N VAL A 309 7.91 -6.03 3.04
CA VAL A 309 7.52 -5.11 1.97
C VAL A 309 8.77 -4.48 1.37
N SER A 310 9.04 -4.70 0.09
CA SER A 310 10.20 -4.07 -0.55
C SER A 310 10.20 -2.55 -0.38
N GLY A 311 11.37 -1.92 -0.21
CA GLY A 311 11.47 -0.50 0.13
C GLY A 311 10.73 0.44 -0.82
N GLY A 312 10.76 0.16 -2.13
CA GLY A 312 9.99 0.94 -3.12
C GLY A 312 8.48 0.81 -2.94
N GLN A 313 7.98 -0.36 -2.55
CA GLN A 313 6.56 -0.58 -2.27
C GLN A 313 6.15 0.02 -0.93
N LEU A 314 7.02 -0.02 0.08
CA LEU A 314 6.75 0.65 1.35
C LEU A 314 6.56 2.16 1.15
N LEU A 315 7.40 2.81 0.34
CA LEU A 315 7.22 4.22 0.01
C LEU A 315 5.91 4.45 -0.77
N MET A 316 5.65 3.68 -1.83
CA MET A 316 4.48 3.89 -2.70
C MET A 316 3.14 3.61 -2.02
N HIS A 317 3.11 2.67 -1.09
CA HIS A 317 1.91 2.26 -0.36
C HIS A 317 1.97 2.65 1.12
N PHE A 318 2.76 3.66 1.46
CA PHE A 318 2.92 4.12 2.84
C PHE A 318 1.58 4.36 3.53
N GLU A 319 0.66 5.02 2.84
CA GLU A 319 -0.67 5.36 3.35
C GLU A 319 -1.55 4.12 3.66
N ASN A 320 -1.22 2.96 3.08
CA ASN A 320 -1.93 1.69 3.29
C ASN A 320 -1.26 0.77 4.32
N LEU A 321 0.03 0.96 4.56
CA LEU A 321 0.84 0.09 5.41
C LEU A 321 1.07 0.69 6.80
N VAL A 322 1.07 2.03 6.89
CA VAL A 322 1.33 2.76 8.13
C VAL A 322 0.10 3.58 8.49
N GLY A 323 -0.73 3.03 9.37
CA GLY A 323 -1.96 3.66 9.82
C GLY A 323 -1.75 4.82 10.79
N THR A 324 -0.62 4.86 11.46
CA THR A 324 -0.31 5.81 12.53
C THR A 324 0.69 6.85 12.07
N ARG A 325 0.30 8.12 12.03
CA ARG A 325 1.22 9.26 11.88
C ARG A 325 2.04 9.43 13.16
N GLY A 326 3.28 9.87 13.04
CA GLY A 326 4.16 10.06 14.20
C GLY A 326 4.67 8.77 14.84
N ALA A 327 4.44 7.63 14.22
CA ALA A 327 4.94 6.33 14.66
C ALA A 327 6.46 6.20 14.49
N ARG A 328 7.00 5.10 14.98
CA ARG A 328 8.39 4.69 14.78
C ARG A 328 8.47 3.53 13.82
N ILE A 329 9.35 3.62 12.82
CA ILE A 329 9.56 2.60 11.79
C ILE A 329 11.01 2.15 11.86
N VAL A 330 11.21 0.83 11.97
CA VAL A 330 12.52 0.18 11.90
C VAL A 330 12.57 -0.64 10.60
N LEU A 331 13.61 -0.41 9.80
CA LEU A 331 13.82 -1.06 8.50
C LEU A 331 14.92 -2.12 8.62
N ILE A 332 14.60 -3.36 8.25
CA ILE A 332 15.54 -4.48 8.19
C ILE A 332 15.95 -4.70 6.74
N ASP A 333 17.22 -4.96 6.51
CA ASP A 333 17.80 -5.30 5.20
C ASP A 333 18.91 -6.35 5.35
N ASP A 334 19.54 -6.73 4.26
CA ASP A 334 20.73 -7.55 4.23
C ASP A 334 21.89 -6.85 4.99
N PRO A 335 22.40 -7.44 6.07
CA PRO A 335 23.45 -6.83 6.87
C PRO A 335 24.77 -6.63 6.09
N ALA A 336 24.96 -7.32 4.96
CA ALA A 336 26.15 -7.16 4.13
C ALA A 336 26.30 -5.74 3.55
N HIS A 337 25.17 -5.05 3.28
CA HIS A 337 25.23 -3.72 2.67
C HIS A 337 24.19 -2.71 3.15
N ARG A 338 23.02 -3.10 3.64
CA ARG A 338 21.92 -2.25 4.16
C ARG A 338 21.44 -1.15 3.17
N LEU A 339 21.72 -1.26 1.88
CA LEU A 339 21.47 -0.18 0.93
C LEU A 339 19.99 0.05 0.66
N ARG A 340 19.17 -1.01 0.59
CA ARG A 340 17.71 -0.88 0.43
C ARG A 340 17.10 -0.10 1.58
N ALA A 341 17.49 -0.46 2.81
CA ALA A 341 17.02 0.22 4.02
C ALA A 341 17.50 1.67 4.09
N ALA A 342 18.75 1.95 3.72
CA ALA A 342 19.30 3.31 3.67
C ALA A 342 18.52 4.20 2.67
N ILE A 343 18.26 3.71 1.44
CA ILE A 343 17.48 4.43 0.44
C ILE A 343 16.03 4.64 0.91
N THR A 344 15.43 3.60 1.50
CA THR A 344 14.05 3.68 2.00
C THR A 344 13.96 4.69 3.15
N SER A 345 14.92 4.65 4.10
CA SER A 345 15.02 5.61 5.20
C SER A 345 15.18 7.04 4.69
N PHE A 346 16.06 7.26 3.70
CA PHE A 346 16.27 8.55 3.08
C PHE A 346 14.96 9.16 2.53
N TRP A 347 14.15 8.37 1.84
CA TRP A 347 12.89 8.87 1.27
C TRP A 347 11.79 9.03 2.32
N LEU A 348 11.63 8.06 3.24
CA LEU A 348 10.59 8.12 4.27
C LEU A 348 10.83 9.25 5.27
N THR A 349 12.09 9.56 5.60
CA THR A 349 12.45 10.70 6.46
C THR A 349 11.95 12.02 5.83
N GLN A 350 12.12 12.16 4.52
CA GLN A 350 11.66 13.36 3.78
C GLN A 350 10.15 13.42 3.59
N LEU A 351 9.48 12.25 3.52
CA LEU A 351 8.01 12.18 3.54
C LEU A 351 7.45 12.72 4.87
N ASN A 352 8.22 12.68 5.96
CA ASN A 352 7.97 13.31 7.25
C ASN A 352 6.66 12.86 7.94
N GLN A 353 6.38 11.55 7.90
CA GLN A 353 5.18 10.99 8.54
C GLN A 353 5.47 10.13 9.77
N ALA A 354 6.74 9.73 9.98
CA ALA A 354 7.18 8.85 11.05
C ALA A 354 8.65 9.11 11.41
N GLU A 355 9.08 8.61 12.57
CA GLU A 355 10.50 8.46 12.91
C GLU A 355 11.05 7.22 12.21
N ILE A 356 12.13 7.35 11.44
CA ILE A 356 12.66 6.26 10.62
C ILE A 356 14.04 5.85 11.11
N TYR A 357 14.24 4.56 11.32
CA TYR A 357 15.50 3.97 11.74
C TYR A 357 15.86 2.78 10.84
N VAL A 358 17.14 2.58 10.60
CA VAL A 358 17.65 1.36 9.95
C VAL A 358 18.24 0.45 11.03
N TYR A 359 17.83 -0.82 11.03
CA TYR A 359 18.35 -1.80 12.01
C TYR A 359 19.81 -2.13 11.73
N GLU A 360 20.61 -2.13 12.77
CA GLU A 360 22.03 -2.42 12.68
C GLU A 360 22.29 -3.90 12.97
N GLY A 361 22.75 -4.62 11.96
CA GLY A 361 23.02 -6.05 12.05
C GLY A 361 21.92 -6.94 11.49
N GLU A 362 21.85 -8.16 11.96
CA GLU A 362 20.86 -9.18 11.61
C GLU A 362 19.85 -9.31 12.74
N LEU A 363 18.56 -9.14 12.42
CA LEU A 363 17.49 -9.30 13.40
C LEU A 363 17.20 -10.79 13.60
N ALA A 364 17.31 -11.26 14.86
CA ALA A 364 16.88 -12.60 15.21
C ALA A 364 15.34 -12.67 15.38
N PRO A 365 14.68 -13.78 15.01
CA PRO A 365 13.21 -13.89 15.07
C PRO A 365 12.62 -13.69 16.48
N ASP A 366 13.33 -14.07 17.54
CA ASP A 366 12.95 -13.89 18.94
C ASP A 366 13.05 -12.43 19.41
N GLN A 367 13.77 -11.61 18.68
CA GLN A 367 13.88 -10.15 18.90
C GLN A 367 12.79 -9.37 18.17
N ALA A 368 12.10 -10.00 17.23
CA ALA A 368 11.01 -9.39 16.47
C ALA A 368 9.82 -9.02 17.40
N PRO A 369 9.05 -7.95 17.06
CA PRO A 369 7.80 -7.69 17.76
C PRO A 369 6.81 -8.85 17.57
N PRO A 370 5.89 -9.05 18.53
CA PRO A 370 4.87 -10.08 18.41
C PRO A 370 3.91 -9.79 17.26
N ALA A 371 3.33 -10.85 16.67
CA ALA A 371 2.29 -10.68 15.66
C ALA A 371 1.08 -9.95 16.24
N THR A 372 0.59 -8.97 15.50
CA THR A 372 -0.59 -8.18 15.85
C THR A 372 -1.80 -8.50 14.98
N ALA A 373 -1.65 -9.42 14.02
CA ALA A 373 -2.74 -9.86 13.16
C ALA A 373 -3.88 -10.46 14.01
N ALA A 374 -5.11 -10.10 13.67
CA ALA A 374 -6.27 -10.62 14.35
C ALA A 374 -6.46 -12.10 13.99
N THR A 375 -6.65 -12.95 15.01
CA THR A 375 -7.18 -14.30 14.84
C THR A 375 -8.70 -14.25 14.92
N VAL A 376 -9.37 -14.96 14.02
CA VAL A 376 -10.83 -15.11 14.08
C VAL A 376 -11.17 -16.19 15.09
N ASN A 377 -11.52 -15.76 16.30
CA ASN A 377 -11.98 -16.64 17.35
C ASN A 377 -13.49 -16.93 17.20
N ASP A 378 -13.96 -18.05 17.75
CA ASP A 378 -15.37 -18.45 17.80
C ASP A 378 -16.04 -18.63 16.43
N ALA A 379 -15.26 -18.81 15.36
CA ALA A 379 -15.82 -19.17 14.06
C ALA A 379 -16.40 -20.60 14.08
N PRO A 380 -17.51 -20.86 13.39
CA PRO A 380 -18.00 -22.21 13.17
C PRO A 380 -16.94 -23.10 12.54
N SER A 381 -17.04 -24.42 12.75
CA SER A 381 -16.11 -25.37 12.13
C SER A 381 -16.08 -25.22 10.60
N PRO A 382 -14.88 -25.25 9.98
CA PRO A 382 -14.76 -25.15 8.52
C PRO A 382 -15.30 -26.40 7.81
N LEU A 383 -15.73 -26.21 6.58
CA LEU A 383 -16.14 -27.28 5.68
C LEU A 383 -15.01 -27.59 4.68
N ALA A 384 -14.59 -28.85 4.62
CA ALA A 384 -13.59 -29.28 3.64
C ALA A 384 -14.11 -29.15 2.19
N PRO A 385 -13.24 -28.90 1.18
CA PRO A 385 -13.65 -28.77 -0.22
C PRO A 385 -14.45 -29.99 -0.75
N ASP A 386 -14.09 -31.20 -0.34
CA ASP A 386 -14.81 -32.41 -0.74
C ASP A 386 -16.23 -32.46 -0.18
N ALA A 387 -16.41 -32.10 1.09
CA ALA A 387 -17.70 -32.03 1.73
C ALA A 387 -18.61 -30.95 1.09
N LEU A 388 -18.06 -29.79 0.74
CA LEU A 388 -18.79 -28.76 -0.01
C LEU A 388 -19.23 -29.30 -1.37
N ALA A 389 -18.34 -29.97 -2.10
CA ALA A 389 -18.68 -30.55 -3.41
C ALA A 389 -19.82 -31.58 -3.31
N GLN A 390 -19.86 -32.33 -2.22
CA GLN A 390 -20.96 -33.28 -1.95
C GLN A 390 -22.27 -32.55 -1.62
N LEU A 391 -22.25 -31.56 -0.73
CA LEU A 391 -23.44 -30.77 -0.37
C LEU A 391 -24.04 -30.06 -1.58
N ARG A 392 -23.22 -29.55 -2.48
CA ARG A 392 -23.69 -28.90 -3.73
C ARG A 392 -24.47 -29.83 -4.65
N ARG A 393 -24.14 -31.11 -4.69
CA ARG A 393 -24.92 -32.11 -5.45
C ARG A 393 -26.32 -32.35 -4.87
N ASN A 394 -26.50 -32.12 -3.59
CA ASN A 394 -27.77 -32.31 -2.88
C ASN A 394 -28.68 -31.06 -2.86
N GLY A 395 -28.22 -29.92 -3.42
CA GLY A 395 -29.06 -28.74 -3.71
C GLY A 395 -29.41 -27.83 -2.52
N ALA A 396 -28.95 -28.09 -1.29
CA ALA A 396 -29.34 -27.38 -0.07
C ALA A 396 -28.30 -26.33 0.41
N VAL A 397 -27.35 -25.94 -0.45
CA VAL A 397 -26.23 -25.05 -0.08
C VAL A 397 -26.21 -23.78 -0.93
N THR A 398 -25.96 -22.64 -0.28
CA THR A 398 -25.63 -21.36 -0.91
C THR A 398 -24.19 -21.02 -0.61
N VAL A 399 -23.36 -20.84 -1.63
CA VAL A 399 -21.98 -20.39 -1.49
C VAL A 399 -21.94 -18.88 -1.66
N ILE A 400 -21.26 -18.18 -0.76
CA ILE A 400 -21.14 -16.71 -0.75
C ILE A 400 -19.66 -16.35 -0.65
N ASP A 401 -19.14 -15.70 -1.69
CA ASP A 401 -17.79 -15.16 -1.70
C ASP A 401 -17.79 -13.80 -1.02
N VAL A 402 -16.96 -13.65 0.00
CA VAL A 402 -16.80 -12.44 0.81
C VAL A 402 -15.36 -11.91 0.73
N GLY A 403 -14.62 -12.36 -0.28
CA GLY A 403 -13.28 -11.85 -0.60
C GLY A 403 -13.32 -10.53 -1.34
N PRO A 404 -12.13 -9.98 -1.69
CA PRO A 404 -12.03 -8.80 -2.54
C PRO A 404 -12.73 -9.02 -3.89
N SER A 405 -13.44 -7.99 -4.37
CA SER A 405 -14.20 -8.06 -5.64
C SER A 405 -13.32 -8.44 -6.83
N LEU A 406 -12.10 -7.93 -6.89
CA LEU A 406 -11.14 -8.26 -7.94
C LEU A 406 -10.71 -9.74 -7.94
N ASP A 407 -10.65 -10.37 -6.76
CA ASP A 407 -10.34 -11.80 -6.67
C ASP A 407 -11.55 -12.64 -7.10
N TYR A 408 -12.77 -12.19 -6.77
CA TYR A 408 -14.01 -12.79 -7.28
C TYR A 408 -14.08 -12.74 -8.83
N GLU A 409 -13.75 -11.60 -9.43
CA GLU A 409 -13.69 -11.45 -10.89
C GLU A 409 -12.64 -12.36 -11.55
N ARG A 410 -11.46 -12.50 -10.91
CA ARG A 410 -10.38 -13.37 -11.41
C ARG A 410 -10.71 -14.86 -11.32
N GLY A 411 -11.52 -15.23 -10.33
CA GLY A 411 -11.92 -16.61 -10.16
C GLY A 411 -12.63 -16.90 -8.85
N HIS A 412 -13.89 -17.29 -8.95
CA HIS A 412 -14.75 -17.65 -7.83
C HIS A 412 -15.31 -19.08 -7.98
N LEU A 413 -15.88 -19.64 -6.92
CA LEU A 413 -16.55 -20.93 -7.00
C LEU A 413 -17.76 -20.82 -7.97
N PRO A 414 -17.96 -21.74 -8.93
CA PRO A 414 -19.06 -21.66 -9.88
C PRO A 414 -20.41 -21.46 -9.17
N GLY A 415 -21.17 -20.41 -9.55
CA GLY A 415 -22.47 -20.08 -8.97
C GLY A 415 -22.43 -19.49 -7.55
N ALA A 416 -21.26 -19.11 -7.04
CA ALA A 416 -21.16 -18.37 -5.80
C ALA A 416 -21.78 -16.97 -5.94
N LEU A 417 -22.50 -16.54 -4.91
CA LEU A 417 -22.93 -15.16 -4.76
C LEU A 417 -21.73 -14.32 -4.27
N TYR A 418 -21.70 -13.06 -4.60
CA TYR A 418 -20.73 -12.11 -4.07
C TYR A 418 -21.37 -11.19 -3.03
N MET A 419 -20.66 -10.95 -1.93
CA MET A 419 -21.08 -9.97 -0.91
C MET A 419 -19.87 -9.30 -0.28
N LEU A 420 -19.84 -7.97 -0.32
CA LEU A 420 -18.90 -7.20 0.48
C LEU A 420 -19.30 -7.27 1.96
N PRO A 421 -18.40 -7.68 2.88
CA PRO A 421 -18.78 -7.97 4.27
C PRO A 421 -18.84 -6.71 5.16
N ALA A 422 -19.26 -5.57 4.61
CA ALA A 422 -19.53 -4.35 5.35
C ALA A 422 -20.86 -4.41 6.12
N SER A 423 -21.83 -5.19 5.64
CA SER A 423 -23.11 -5.42 6.27
C SER A 423 -23.61 -6.83 6.00
N LEU A 424 -24.21 -7.45 7.00
CA LEU A 424 -24.85 -8.76 6.85
C LEU A 424 -26.32 -8.67 6.36
N ALA A 425 -26.87 -7.48 6.22
CA ALA A 425 -28.27 -7.29 5.82
C ALA A 425 -28.68 -8.06 4.55
N PRO A 426 -27.84 -8.14 3.49
CA PRO A 426 -28.18 -8.90 2.29
C PRO A 426 -28.41 -10.39 2.53
N LEU A 427 -27.90 -10.95 3.62
CA LEU A 427 -28.06 -12.37 3.96
C LEU A 427 -29.42 -12.71 4.58
N ALA A 428 -30.22 -11.73 4.99
CA ALA A 428 -31.46 -11.98 5.75
C ALA A 428 -32.43 -12.93 5.02
N SER A 429 -32.53 -12.84 3.68
CA SER A 429 -33.38 -13.73 2.89
C SER A 429 -32.80 -15.13 2.69
N HIS A 430 -31.52 -15.33 2.95
CA HIS A 430 -30.82 -16.60 2.82
C HIS A 430 -30.67 -17.34 4.16
N ALA A 431 -30.73 -16.62 5.30
CA ALA A 431 -30.56 -17.14 6.66
C ALA A 431 -31.85 -17.79 7.18
N VAL A 432 -32.34 -18.82 6.47
CA VAL A 432 -33.61 -19.51 6.75
C VAL A 432 -33.39 -20.99 7.09
N ALA A 433 -34.34 -21.59 7.82
CA ALA A 433 -34.26 -22.98 8.26
C ALA A 433 -34.03 -23.97 7.10
N GLY A 434 -33.16 -24.93 7.32
CA GLY A 434 -32.82 -25.97 6.34
C GLY A 434 -31.83 -25.52 5.26
N ARG A 435 -31.35 -24.28 5.28
CA ARG A 435 -30.30 -23.78 4.37
C ARG A 435 -28.92 -23.83 5.03
N THR A 436 -27.91 -24.23 4.23
CA THR A 436 -26.51 -24.10 4.62
C THR A 436 -25.86 -22.96 3.81
N LEU A 437 -25.37 -21.94 4.50
CA LEU A 437 -24.59 -20.87 3.92
C LEU A 437 -23.11 -21.16 4.14
N VAL A 438 -22.37 -21.28 3.06
CA VAL A 438 -20.93 -21.52 3.07
C VAL A 438 -20.22 -20.29 2.56
N PHE A 439 -19.49 -19.60 3.43
CA PHE A 439 -18.70 -18.46 3.06
C PHE A 439 -17.34 -18.88 2.51
N THR A 440 -16.84 -18.16 1.51
CA THR A 440 -15.49 -18.31 0.97
C THR A 440 -14.81 -16.95 0.82
N SER A 441 -13.49 -16.94 0.86
CA SER A 441 -12.60 -15.82 0.56
C SER A 441 -11.30 -16.43 0.06
N PRO A 442 -10.29 -15.67 -0.43
CA PRO A 442 -9.10 -16.29 -1.01
C PRO A 442 -8.47 -17.40 -0.19
N ASP A 443 -8.22 -17.18 1.10
CA ASP A 443 -7.61 -18.12 2.05
C ASP A 443 -8.59 -18.70 3.10
N GLY A 444 -9.82 -18.19 3.15
CA GLY A 444 -10.85 -18.54 4.11
C GLY A 444 -10.91 -17.64 5.36
N THR A 445 -9.94 -16.76 5.60
CA THR A 445 -9.89 -15.96 6.85
C THR A 445 -11.05 -14.98 6.97
N ALA A 446 -11.34 -14.19 5.94
CA ALA A 446 -12.50 -13.29 5.93
C ALA A 446 -13.82 -14.08 5.98
N ALA A 447 -13.87 -15.25 5.33
CA ALA A 447 -15.03 -16.14 5.36
C ALA A 447 -15.32 -16.68 6.76
N ALA A 448 -14.30 -17.05 7.52
CA ALA A 448 -14.43 -17.50 8.90
C ALA A 448 -15.05 -16.41 9.79
N ARG A 449 -14.60 -15.15 9.64
CA ARG A 449 -15.16 -13.99 10.33
C ARG A 449 -16.64 -13.79 10.00
N VAL A 450 -16.98 -13.78 8.70
CA VAL A 450 -18.37 -13.56 8.28
C VAL A 450 -19.28 -14.71 8.74
N ALA A 451 -18.79 -15.94 8.72
CA ALA A 451 -19.53 -17.09 9.24
C ALA A 451 -19.84 -16.96 10.74
N ARG A 452 -18.86 -16.50 11.55
CA ARG A 452 -19.05 -16.18 12.97
C ARG A 452 -20.12 -15.09 13.16
N ASP A 453 -19.97 -13.98 12.46
CA ASP A 453 -20.84 -12.82 12.58
C ASP A 453 -22.29 -13.16 12.15
N ALA A 454 -22.46 -13.95 11.10
CA ALA A 454 -23.75 -14.45 10.64
C ALA A 454 -24.39 -15.41 11.67
N HIS A 455 -23.60 -16.32 12.26
CA HIS A 455 -24.07 -17.21 13.32
C HIS A 455 -24.55 -16.43 14.55
N GLN A 456 -23.83 -15.39 14.94
CA GLN A 456 -24.21 -14.52 16.07
C GLN A 456 -25.42 -13.65 15.75
N ARG A 457 -25.61 -13.24 14.49
CA ARG A 457 -26.71 -12.35 14.06
C ARG A 457 -28.05 -13.06 13.99
N TRP A 458 -28.08 -14.34 13.63
CA TRP A 458 -29.29 -15.13 13.45
C TRP A 458 -29.28 -16.41 14.31
N PRO A 459 -29.18 -16.29 15.65
CA PRO A 459 -29.25 -17.45 16.52
C PRO A 459 -30.68 -18.04 16.42
N GLY A 460 -30.77 -19.33 16.21
CA GLY A 460 -32.08 -20.02 16.14
C GLY A 460 -32.84 -19.89 14.83
N SER A 461 -32.24 -19.33 13.76
CA SER A 461 -32.85 -19.28 12.42
C SER A 461 -33.09 -20.67 11.80
N GLY A 462 -32.40 -21.71 12.30
CA GLY A 462 -32.36 -23.02 11.68
C GLY A 462 -31.51 -23.12 10.44
N ALA A 463 -30.81 -22.03 10.07
CA ALA A 463 -29.77 -22.02 9.04
C ALA A 463 -28.43 -22.49 9.63
N VAL A 464 -27.63 -23.17 8.82
CA VAL A 464 -26.24 -23.53 9.16
C VAL A 464 -25.30 -22.52 8.51
N PHE A 465 -24.42 -21.91 9.31
CA PHE A 465 -23.38 -21.00 8.84
C PHE A 465 -22.03 -21.69 9.01
N THR A 466 -21.26 -21.76 7.94
CA THR A 466 -19.92 -22.35 7.92
C THR A 466 -19.06 -21.66 6.85
N TRP A 467 -17.79 -22.02 6.76
CA TRP A 467 -16.87 -21.44 5.80
C TRP A 467 -15.99 -22.53 5.17
N LEU A 468 -15.49 -22.24 3.96
CA LEU A 468 -14.69 -23.18 3.20
C LEU A 468 -13.24 -23.18 3.71
N GLN A 469 -12.76 -24.33 4.16
CA GLN A 469 -11.38 -24.53 4.60
C GLN A 469 -10.39 -24.20 3.47
N GLY A 470 -9.44 -23.30 3.74
CA GLY A 470 -8.49 -22.80 2.74
C GLY A 470 -9.12 -21.93 1.65
N GLY A 471 -10.40 -21.58 1.77
CA GLY A 471 -11.10 -20.66 0.88
C GLY A 471 -11.11 -21.07 -0.58
N THR A 472 -11.16 -20.08 -1.46
CA THR A 472 -11.14 -20.26 -2.93
C THR A 472 -9.83 -20.91 -3.41
N GLN A 473 -8.70 -20.62 -2.74
CA GLN A 473 -7.42 -21.27 -3.03
C GLN A 473 -7.45 -22.77 -2.66
N GLY A 474 -8.02 -23.13 -1.51
CA GLY A 474 -8.20 -24.53 -1.11
C GLY A 474 -9.10 -25.32 -2.08
N TRP A 475 -10.17 -24.69 -2.57
CA TRP A 475 -11.00 -25.25 -3.63
C TRP A 475 -10.21 -25.54 -4.90
N LYS A 476 -9.44 -24.55 -5.38
CA LYS A 476 -8.58 -24.69 -6.55
C LYS A 476 -7.50 -25.76 -6.35
N ALA A 477 -6.84 -25.77 -5.20
CA ALA A 477 -5.81 -26.76 -4.85
C ALA A 477 -6.35 -28.20 -4.81
N SER A 478 -7.66 -28.39 -4.55
CA SER A 478 -8.31 -29.68 -4.62
C SER A 478 -8.66 -30.15 -6.05
N GLY A 479 -8.13 -29.46 -7.08
CA GLY A 479 -8.29 -29.80 -8.50
C GLY A 479 -9.64 -29.38 -9.11
N ARG A 480 -10.38 -28.47 -8.46
CA ARG A 480 -11.70 -28.04 -8.91
C ARG A 480 -11.63 -26.72 -9.69
N PRO A 481 -12.49 -26.55 -10.74
CA PRO A 481 -12.49 -25.34 -11.54
C PRO A 481 -13.05 -24.14 -10.77
N LEU A 482 -12.58 -22.96 -11.17
CA LEU A 482 -13.18 -21.67 -10.84
C LEU A 482 -13.93 -21.13 -12.05
N ALA A 483 -14.93 -20.28 -11.78
CA ALA A 483 -15.64 -19.49 -12.80
C ALA A 483 -15.12 -18.05 -12.77
N THR A 484 -15.11 -17.39 -13.92
CA THR A 484 -14.81 -15.96 -14.07
C THR A 484 -16.02 -15.16 -14.56
N ALA A 485 -17.02 -15.85 -15.09
CA ALA A 485 -18.26 -15.22 -15.54
C ALA A 485 -19.33 -15.27 -14.44
N PHE A 486 -20.01 -14.16 -14.24
CA PHE A 486 -21.13 -14.01 -13.31
C PHE A 486 -22.22 -13.11 -13.90
N VAL A 487 -23.41 -13.17 -13.34
CA VAL A 487 -24.55 -12.32 -13.71
C VAL A 487 -24.89 -11.38 -12.55
N ALA A 488 -25.56 -10.27 -12.84
CA ALA A 488 -25.90 -9.25 -11.83
C ALA A 488 -26.68 -9.83 -10.63
N ALA A 489 -27.51 -10.87 -10.83
CA ALA A 489 -28.24 -11.54 -9.77
C ALA A 489 -27.35 -12.30 -8.76
N GLN A 490 -26.07 -12.52 -9.05
CA GLN A 490 -25.11 -13.10 -8.12
C GLN A 490 -24.48 -12.06 -7.20
N LEU A 491 -24.66 -10.77 -7.47
CA LEU A 491 -24.10 -9.69 -6.67
C LEU A 491 -25.12 -9.26 -5.61
N LEU A 492 -24.90 -9.68 -4.36
CA LEU A 492 -25.70 -9.22 -3.22
C LEU A 492 -25.35 -7.79 -2.81
N THR A 493 -24.14 -7.34 -3.13
CA THR A 493 -23.64 -5.97 -2.95
C THR A 493 -22.86 -5.51 -4.18
N PRO A 494 -22.72 -4.20 -4.42
CA PRO A 494 -21.80 -3.68 -5.42
C PRO A 494 -20.32 -3.91 -5.03
N PHE A 495 -19.40 -3.68 -5.97
CA PHE A 495 -17.95 -3.74 -5.80
C PHE A 495 -17.40 -2.42 -5.24
N ASP A 496 -17.78 -2.05 -4.01
CA ASP A 496 -17.39 -0.78 -3.41
C ASP A 496 -15.96 -0.81 -2.80
N ASP A 497 -15.33 -1.98 -2.72
CA ASP A 497 -13.93 -2.16 -2.35
C ASP A 497 -12.96 -1.82 -3.49
N ASP A 498 -13.43 -1.75 -4.73
CA ASP A 498 -12.60 -1.35 -5.88
C ASP A 498 -12.54 0.18 -6.03
N TRP A 499 -11.35 0.74 -6.00
CA TRP A 499 -11.12 2.17 -6.21
C TRP A 499 -11.09 2.60 -7.69
N GLY A 500 -11.23 1.66 -8.62
CA GLY A 500 -11.32 1.97 -10.05
C GLY A 500 -9.98 2.36 -10.68
N SER A 501 -8.93 1.57 -10.46
CA SER A 501 -7.60 1.85 -11.02
C SER A 501 -7.63 2.04 -12.54
N VAL A 502 -7.15 3.18 -13.00
CA VAL A 502 -7.05 3.51 -14.44
C VAL A 502 -6.10 2.57 -15.21
N MET A 503 -5.24 1.83 -14.52
CA MET A 503 -4.43 0.76 -15.13
C MET A 503 -5.27 -0.35 -15.75
N ARG A 504 -6.50 -0.54 -15.27
CA ARG A 504 -7.42 -1.57 -15.75
C ARG A 504 -8.46 -1.05 -16.74
N VAL A 505 -8.36 0.21 -17.16
CA VAL A 505 -9.26 0.76 -18.18
C VAL A 505 -8.70 0.46 -19.56
N PHE A 506 -9.45 -0.31 -20.35
CA PHE A 506 -9.11 -0.71 -21.71
C PHE A 506 -10.18 -0.28 -22.71
N GLY A 507 -9.89 -0.47 -24.00
CA GLY A 507 -10.81 -0.18 -25.09
C GLY A 507 -11.05 1.32 -25.28
N PRO A 508 -12.22 1.72 -25.81
CA PRO A 508 -12.48 3.10 -26.26
C PRO A 508 -12.39 4.17 -25.17
N ARG A 509 -12.56 3.79 -23.89
CA ARG A 509 -12.49 4.72 -22.74
C ARG A 509 -11.10 4.93 -22.18
N ARG A 510 -10.11 4.13 -22.59
CA ARG A 510 -8.76 4.14 -22.02
C ARG A 510 -8.10 5.50 -22.14
N ASP A 511 -8.07 6.05 -23.33
CA ASP A 511 -7.29 7.27 -23.61
C ASP A 511 -7.85 8.47 -22.85
N ALA A 512 -9.17 8.61 -22.79
CA ALA A 512 -9.82 9.65 -21.98
C ALA A 512 -9.48 9.47 -20.49
N ALA A 513 -9.64 8.26 -19.95
CA ALA A 513 -9.35 7.98 -18.54
C ALA A 513 -7.87 8.22 -18.19
N TRP A 514 -6.93 7.87 -19.06
CA TRP A 514 -5.52 8.11 -18.86
C TRP A 514 -5.16 9.60 -18.94
N ALA A 515 -5.75 10.33 -19.88
CA ALA A 515 -5.54 11.78 -20.01
C ALA A 515 -6.06 12.51 -18.76
N ASP A 516 -7.27 12.18 -18.29
CA ASP A 516 -7.88 12.75 -17.09
C ASP A 516 -7.03 12.46 -15.84
N TYR A 517 -6.56 11.22 -15.71
CA TYR A 517 -5.69 10.83 -14.61
C TYR A 517 -4.37 11.61 -14.59
N LEU A 518 -3.70 11.75 -15.74
CA LEU A 518 -2.45 12.52 -15.83
C LEU A 518 -2.68 14.00 -15.53
N ALA A 519 -3.79 14.58 -15.98
CA ALA A 519 -4.16 15.96 -15.65
C ALA A 519 -4.36 16.12 -14.14
N TRP A 520 -5.09 15.19 -13.51
CA TRP A 520 -5.28 15.13 -12.06
C TRP A 520 -3.95 14.98 -11.31
N GLU A 521 -3.08 14.04 -11.70
CA GLU A 521 -1.81 13.76 -11.01
C GLU A 521 -0.84 14.95 -11.10
N ARG A 522 -0.80 15.67 -12.24
CA ARG A 522 0.04 16.86 -12.40
C ARG A 522 -0.38 18.03 -11.50
N ALA A 523 -1.68 18.17 -11.24
CA ALA A 523 -2.22 19.21 -10.36
C ALA A 523 -2.18 18.81 -8.86
N LEU A 524 -1.90 17.54 -8.57
CA LEU A 524 -2.12 16.96 -7.24
C LEU A 524 -1.22 17.59 -6.17
N ALA A 525 0.07 17.81 -6.46
CA ALA A 525 1.02 18.33 -5.47
C ALA A 525 0.63 19.72 -4.95
N GLU A 526 0.15 20.61 -5.83
CA GLU A 526 -0.32 21.92 -5.43
C GLU A 526 -1.58 21.84 -4.56
N ARG A 527 -2.51 20.95 -4.91
CA ARG A 527 -3.74 20.74 -4.15
C ARG A 527 -3.47 20.16 -2.77
N VAL A 528 -2.60 19.16 -2.67
CA VAL A 528 -2.22 18.51 -1.40
C VAL A 528 -1.52 19.52 -0.48
N LEU A 529 -0.64 20.37 -1.01
CA LEU A 529 0.12 21.36 -0.23
C LEU A 529 -0.69 22.61 0.18
N GLN A 530 -1.94 22.75 -0.29
CA GLN A 530 -2.88 23.73 0.30
C GLN A 530 -3.28 23.34 1.73
N ASP A 531 -3.09 22.07 2.11
CA ASP A 531 -3.30 21.61 3.48
C ASP A 531 -2.04 21.86 4.32
N PRO A 532 -2.07 22.77 5.30
CA PRO A 532 -0.89 23.11 6.11
C PRO A 532 -0.45 21.96 7.03
N SER A 533 -1.24 20.90 7.18
CA SER A 533 -0.85 19.70 7.92
C SER A 533 0.07 18.77 7.14
N VAL A 534 0.13 18.91 5.80
CA VAL A 534 1.03 18.16 4.93
C VAL A 534 2.35 18.91 4.77
N ARG A 535 3.43 18.34 5.32
CA ARG A 535 4.76 18.95 5.32
C ARG A 535 5.80 17.91 4.96
N PHE A 536 6.48 18.11 3.82
CA PHE A 536 7.67 17.34 3.44
C PHE A 536 8.93 18.05 3.98
N ARG A 537 9.93 17.27 4.39
CA ARG A 537 11.21 17.78 4.90
C ARG A 537 12.36 17.30 4.04
N PHE A 538 12.69 18.05 3.01
CA PHE A 538 13.79 17.70 2.13
C PHE A 538 15.15 17.97 2.79
N PHE A 539 16.10 17.05 2.56
CA PHE A 539 17.49 17.31 2.89
C PHE A 539 18.04 18.46 2.03
N PRO A 540 18.89 19.33 2.59
CA PRO A 540 19.50 20.40 1.82
C PRO A 540 20.31 19.81 0.67
N LEU A 541 20.25 20.47 -0.49
CA LEU A 541 21.15 20.19 -1.59
C LEU A 541 22.55 20.56 -1.11
N SER A 542 23.48 19.60 -1.02
CA SER A 542 24.87 19.89 -0.71
C SER A 542 25.38 20.90 -1.75
N ALA A 543 25.98 22.00 -1.32
CA ALA A 543 26.75 22.85 -2.22
C ALA A 543 27.75 21.96 -2.97
N PRO A 544 27.97 22.15 -4.29
CA PRO A 544 28.97 21.38 -5.01
C PRO A 544 30.28 21.48 -4.23
N ALA A 545 30.92 20.32 -3.97
CA ALA A 545 32.21 20.28 -3.29
C ALA A 545 33.11 21.31 -3.97
N GLN A 546 33.57 22.33 -3.24
CA GLN A 546 34.55 23.29 -3.75
C GLN A 546 35.72 22.43 -4.23
N GLU A 547 36.02 22.51 -5.52
CA GLU A 547 37.24 21.94 -6.06
C GLU A 547 38.39 22.42 -5.18
N SER A 548 38.93 21.55 -4.34
CA SER A 548 40.12 21.81 -3.56
C SER A 548 41.21 22.14 -4.56
N GLY A 549 41.56 23.45 -4.59
CA GLY A 549 42.49 24.01 -5.53
C GLY A 549 43.77 23.19 -5.60
N ARG A 550 44.09 22.73 -6.81
CA ARG A 550 45.46 22.37 -7.18
C ARG A 550 46.33 23.61 -6.94
N VAL A 551 46.99 23.64 -5.80
CA VAL A 551 48.13 24.51 -5.60
C VAL A 551 49.20 24.06 -6.60
N ALA A 552 49.33 24.78 -7.67
CA ALA A 552 50.50 24.71 -8.55
C ALA A 552 51.72 25.08 -7.72
N ARG A 553 52.59 24.11 -7.47
CA ARG A 553 53.97 24.41 -7.06
C ARG A 553 54.77 24.69 -8.30
N SER A 554 55.18 25.96 -8.39
CA SER A 554 56.27 26.42 -9.24
C SER A 554 57.60 25.78 -8.87
#